data_5c53148bede6b2b6dbfb950002d00601
#
_entry.id   5c53148bede6b2b6dbfb950002d00601
#
_cell.length_a   1.000
_cell.length_b   1.000
_cell.length_c   1.000
_cell.angle_alpha   90.00
_cell.angle_beta   90.00
_cell.angle_gamma   90.00
#
_symmetry.space_group_name_H-M   'P 1'
#
loop_
_entity.id
_entity.type
_entity.pdbx_description
1 polymer ?
#
loop_
_entity_poly.entity_id
_entity_poly.type
_entity_poly.pdbx_seq_one_letter_code
_entity_poly.pdbx_strand_id
1 'polypeptide(L)'
;FQPVQLHEPTVSEAVTILRGLAQVYEKSHGIYLRDDAVVAAAELSARYLAGRQLPDKAVDVLDTACARVRISLAAAPESLERLRGELAEGGRQRQALRRDAEAGLLIDHESLEALETRLHAAEEERVALEAMWLEQKTLAERLLELRQQLAKAREAVAAVPVVEIGEDDEGTVIEAVALDETQSVEALTAALNDTHVALAALQVKERLVSFEVCPRLVAEVISAWTGVPLAQLAREHNAKVASFAKDLRIRIRGQEQAVHALDRSMRATAAGLNKPDAPVGVFLLVGPSGVGKTETALALADLLYGGDRFITTINMSEFQEKHTVSRLIGAPPGYVGYGEGGMLTEA
;
A
#
# COMPACT_ATOMS: atom_id res chain seq x y z
N PHE A 1 -37.45 10.32 -21.74
CA PHE A 1 -36.29 10.20 -20.83
C PHE A 1 -35.26 11.27 -21.20
N GLN A 2 -34.83 12.03 -20.22
CA GLN A 2 -33.66 12.94 -20.37
C GLN A 2 -32.42 12.20 -19.86
N PRO A 3 -31.37 11.97 -20.67
CA PRO A 3 -30.15 11.35 -20.21
C PRO A 3 -29.39 12.37 -19.33
N VAL A 4 -28.98 11.92 -18.15
CA VAL A 4 -28.08 12.66 -17.26
C VAL A 4 -26.74 11.93 -17.29
N GLN A 5 -25.71 12.58 -17.80
CA GLN A 5 -24.38 11.99 -17.89
C GLN A 5 -23.60 12.29 -16.60
N LEU A 6 -23.11 11.24 -15.97
CA LEU A 6 -22.21 11.32 -14.80
C LEU A 6 -20.80 10.97 -15.26
N HIS A 7 -19.85 11.78 -14.85
CA HIS A 7 -18.43 11.56 -15.16
C HIS A 7 -17.69 11.01 -13.94
N GLU A 8 -16.63 10.27 -14.18
CA GLU A 8 -15.70 9.83 -13.12
C GLU A 8 -15.09 11.09 -12.46
N PRO A 9 -15.07 11.17 -11.12
CA PRO A 9 -14.44 12.27 -10.43
C PRO A 9 -12.93 12.27 -10.64
N THR A 10 -12.33 13.44 -10.64
CA THR A 10 -10.87 13.61 -10.63
C THR A 10 -10.29 13.08 -9.32
N VAL A 11 -8.98 12.81 -9.29
CA VAL A 11 -8.28 12.36 -8.07
C VAL A 11 -8.50 13.34 -6.91
N SER A 12 -8.49 14.65 -7.17
CA SER A 12 -8.72 15.68 -6.16
C SER A 12 -10.14 15.62 -5.57
N GLU A 13 -11.16 15.43 -6.42
CA GLU A 13 -12.54 15.27 -5.99
C GLU A 13 -12.73 13.97 -5.22
N ALA A 14 -12.10 12.87 -5.68
CA ALA A 14 -12.12 11.60 -4.96
C ALA A 14 -11.51 11.73 -3.56
N VAL A 15 -10.37 12.41 -3.39
CA VAL A 15 -9.79 12.71 -2.07
C VAL A 15 -10.78 13.43 -1.16
N THR A 16 -11.52 14.41 -1.69
CA THR A 16 -12.55 15.13 -0.91
C THR A 16 -13.68 14.22 -0.45
N ILE A 17 -14.14 13.34 -1.34
CA ILE A 17 -15.16 12.32 -1.01
C ILE A 17 -14.65 11.36 0.07
N LEU A 18 -13.43 10.84 -0.10
CA LEU A 18 -12.81 9.90 0.84
C LEU A 18 -12.57 10.52 2.23
N ARG A 19 -12.19 11.80 2.30
CA ARG A 19 -12.08 12.53 3.59
C ARG A 19 -13.43 12.58 4.31
N GLY A 20 -14.53 12.75 3.58
CA GLY A 20 -15.87 12.67 4.16
C GLY A 20 -16.23 11.30 4.74
N LEU A 21 -15.68 10.22 4.18
CA LEU A 21 -15.88 8.85 4.63
C LEU A 21 -14.90 8.42 5.74
N ALA A 22 -13.78 9.11 5.90
CA ALA A 22 -12.69 8.71 6.81
C ALA A 22 -13.18 8.45 8.24
N GLN A 23 -13.98 9.36 8.81
CA GLN A 23 -14.52 9.19 10.15
C GLN A 23 -15.46 7.99 10.31
N VAL A 24 -16.16 7.61 9.25
CA VAL A 24 -17.05 6.43 9.24
C VAL A 24 -16.20 5.16 9.30
N TYR A 25 -15.12 5.10 8.52
CA TYR A 25 -14.16 3.99 8.54
C TYR A 25 -13.44 3.87 9.88
N GLU A 26 -12.97 4.98 10.44
CA GLU A 26 -12.34 5.00 11.76
C GLU A 26 -13.25 4.44 12.85
N LYS A 27 -14.51 4.85 12.86
CA LYS A 27 -15.50 4.36 13.84
C LYS A 27 -15.87 2.89 13.62
N SER A 28 -16.03 2.46 12.37
CA SER A 28 -16.46 1.09 12.06
C SER A 28 -15.37 0.05 12.31
N HIS A 29 -14.12 0.41 12.04
CA HIS A 29 -12.98 -0.49 12.22
C HIS A 29 -12.22 -0.29 13.54
N GLY A 30 -12.48 0.80 14.27
CA GLY A 30 -11.80 1.12 15.54
C GLY A 30 -10.31 1.42 15.36
N ILE A 31 -9.96 2.07 14.25
CA ILE A 31 -8.58 2.36 13.84
C ILE A 31 -8.40 3.85 13.56
N TYR A 32 -7.17 4.27 13.33
CA TYR A 32 -6.87 5.63 12.87
C TYR A 32 -6.47 5.64 11.39
N LEU A 33 -7.11 6.52 10.62
CA LEU A 33 -6.87 6.70 9.18
C LEU A 33 -6.17 8.02 8.95
N ARG A 34 -4.91 7.97 8.49
CA ARG A 34 -4.13 9.18 8.19
C ARG A 34 -4.61 9.85 6.90
N ASP A 35 -4.59 11.18 6.85
CA ASP A 35 -4.98 11.95 5.66
C ASP A 35 -4.08 11.66 4.45
N ASP A 36 -2.77 11.48 4.68
CA ASP A 36 -1.84 11.10 3.62
C ASP A 36 -2.13 9.70 3.03
N ALA A 37 -2.73 8.81 3.80
CA ALA A 37 -3.20 7.52 3.31
C ALA A 37 -4.45 7.65 2.43
N VAL A 38 -5.33 8.58 2.76
CA VAL A 38 -6.50 8.90 1.93
C VAL A 38 -6.07 9.44 0.56
N VAL A 39 -5.11 10.36 0.55
CA VAL A 39 -4.51 10.88 -0.69
C VAL A 39 -3.85 9.75 -1.49
N ALA A 40 -3.01 8.95 -0.83
CA ALA A 40 -2.34 7.82 -1.48
C ALA A 40 -3.32 6.79 -2.07
N ALA A 41 -4.45 6.53 -1.40
CA ALA A 41 -5.46 5.62 -1.91
C ALA A 41 -6.09 6.11 -3.21
N ALA A 42 -6.42 7.41 -3.30
CA ALA A 42 -6.95 8.00 -4.53
C ALA A 42 -5.91 7.98 -5.66
N GLU A 43 -4.69 8.44 -5.40
CA GLU A 43 -3.64 8.56 -6.41
C GLU A 43 -3.17 7.19 -6.93
N LEU A 44 -2.86 6.26 -6.01
CA LEU A 44 -2.35 4.95 -6.39
C LEU A 44 -3.43 4.08 -7.04
N SER A 45 -4.69 4.15 -6.57
CA SER A 45 -5.79 3.42 -7.21
C SER A 45 -6.08 3.96 -8.61
N ALA A 46 -6.07 5.30 -8.80
CA ALA A 46 -6.25 5.91 -10.11
C ALA A 46 -5.20 5.40 -11.11
N ARG A 47 -3.96 5.26 -10.65
CA ARG A 47 -2.81 4.94 -11.49
C ARG A 47 -2.63 3.44 -11.77
N TYR A 48 -2.89 2.59 -10.78
CA TYR A 48 -2.51 1.17 -10.85
C TYR A 48 -3.70 0.21 -10.91
N LEU A 49 -4.91 0.67 -10.62
CA LEU A 49 -6.11 -0.14 -10.72
C LEU A 49 -6.91 0.23 -11.98
N ALA A 50 -6.75 -0.58 -13.02
CA ALA A 50 -7.55 -0.49 -14.23
C ALA A 50 -8.91 -1.21 -14.06
N GLY A 51 -9.91 -0.87 -14.87
CA GLY A 51 -11.20 -1.57 -14.92
C GLY A 51 -12.23 -1.13 -13.88
N ARG A 52 -11.89 -0.28 -12.91
CA ARG A 52 -12.83 0.35 -11.96
C ARG A 52 -12.63 1.86 -11.96
N GLN A 53 -13.67 2.60 -11.62
CA GLN A 53 -13.66 4.07 -11.61
C GLN A 53 -13.49 4.62 -10.19
N LEU A 54 -12.98 5.85 -10.07
CA LEU A 54 -13.03 6.60 -8.82
C LEU A 54 -14.48 7.03 -8.50
N PRO A 55 -14.86 7.17 -7.24
CA PRO A 55 -14.06 6.93 -6.02
C PRO A 55 -14.04 5.46 -5.59
N ASP A 56 -14.83 4.58 -6.20
CA ASP A 56 -15.11 3.21 -5.76
C ASP A 56 -13.83 2.38 -5.53
N LYS A 57 -12.91 2.37 -6.51
CA LYS A 57 -11.64 1.66 -6.38
C LYS A 57 -10.77 2.14 -5.20
N ALA A 58 -10.82 3.43 -4.88
CA ALA A 58 -10.07 3.98 -3.75
C ALA A 58 -10.74 3.67 -2.40
N VAL A 59 -12.08 3.62 -2.37
CA VAL A 59 -12.89 3.15 -1.24
C VAL A 59 -12.54 1.71 -0.89
N ASP A 60 -12.52 0.80 -1.87
CA ASP A 60 -12.18 -0.61 -1.68
C ASP A 60 -10.74 -0.79 -1.13
N VAL A 61 -9.79 0.01 -1.63
CA VAL A 61 -8.41 0.00 -1.14
C VAL A 61 -8.35 0.44 0.32
N LEU A 62 -9.06 1.52 0.70
CA LEU A 62 -9.09 1.99 2.09
C LEU A 62 -9.77 1.00 3.00
N ASP A 63 -10.91 0.42 2.61
CA ASP A 63 -11.59 -0.59 3.42
C ASP A 63 -10.69 -1.80 3.67
N THR A 64 -10.02 -2.30 2.64
CA THR A 64 -9.06 -3.40 2.77
C THR A 64 -7.88 -3.02 3.66
N ALA A 65 -7.36 -1.80 3.55
CA ALA A 65 -6.28 -1.32 4.41
C ALA A 65 -6.74 -1.22 5.88
N CYS A 66 -7.95 -0.71 6.13
CA CYS A 66 -8.56 -0.68 7.46
C CYS A 66 -8.74 -2.08 8.05
N ALA A 67 -9.25 -3.02 7.26
CA ALA A 67 -9.39 -4.42 7.67
C ALA A 67 -8.03 -5.07 8.01
N ARG A 68 -6.97 -4.79 7.23
CA ARG A 68 -5.60 -5.27 7.51
C ARG A 68 -5.06 -4.75 8.84
N VAL A 69 -5.26 -3.46 9.15
CA VAL A 69 -4.86 -2.90 10.46
C VAL A 69 -5.58 -3.63 11.59
N ARG A 70 -6.90 -3.80 11.47
CA ARG A 70 -7.70 -4.50 12.47
C ARG A 70 -7.23 -5.94 12.69
N ILE A 71 -6.94 -6.68 11.62
CA ILE A 71 -6.41 -8.04 11.70
C ILE A 71 -5.02 -8.02 12.35
N SER A 72 -4.14 -7.09 11.98
CA SER A 72 -2.79 -6.96 12.55
C SER A 72 -2.80 -6.69 14.06
N LEU A 73 -3.79 -5.96 14.57
CA LEU A 73 -3.97 -5.74 16.00
C LEU A 73 -4.56 -6.96 16.72
N ALA A 74 -5.39 -7.75 16.04
CA ALA A 74 -6.10 -8.88 16.64
C ALA A 74 -5.33 -10.20 16.58
N ALA A 75 -4.59 -10.45 15.49
CA ALA A 75 -3.94 -11.72 15.20
C ALA A 75 -2.40 -11.62 15.25
N ALA A 76 -1.77 -12.76 15.46
CA ALA A 76 -0.33 -12.87 15.39
C ALA A 76 0.16 -12.65 13.94
N PRO A 77 1.38 -12.12 13.72
CA PRO A 77 1.94 -11.92 12.39
C PRO A 77 2.21 -13.26 11.69
N GLU A 78 2.17 -13.23 10.36
CA GLU A 78 2.36 -14.43 9.52
C GLU A 78 3.70 -15.13 9.79
N SER A 79 4.77 -14.37 10.06
CA SER A 79 6.08 -14.92 10.43
C SER A 79 6.01 -15.80 11.69
N LEU A 80 5.25 -15.37 12.69
CA LEU A 80 5.06 -16.15 13.93
C LEU A 80 4.20 -17.40 13.70
N GLU A 81 3.13 -17.29 12.93
CA GLU A 81 2.28 -18.44 12.57
C GLU A 81 3.04 -19.48 11.73
N ARG A 82 3.91 -19.02 10.80
CA ARG A 82 4.79 -19.91 10.04
C ARG A 82 5.74 -20.70 10.96
N LEU A 83 6.41 -20.02 11.91
CA LEU A 83 7.28 -20.69 12.89
C LEU A 83 6.52 -21.68 13.76
N ARG A 84 5.31 -21.35 14.21
CA ARG A 84 4.44 -22.26 14.94
C ARG A 84 4.09 -23.49 14.12
N GLY A 85 3.80 -23.32 12.83
CA GLY A 85 3.55 -24.40 11.88
C GLY A 85 4.77 -25.32 11.69
N GLU A 86 5.95 -24.73 11.49
CA GLU A 86 7.23 -25.47 11.34
C GLU A 86 7.57 -26.28 12.61
N LEU A 87 7.39 -25.69 13.78
CA LEU A 87 7.61 -26.38 15.06
C LEU A 87 6.63 -27.54 15.27
N ALA A 88 5.36 -27.34 14.93
CA ALA A 88 4.35 -28.39 15.03
C ALA A 88 4.64 -29.56 14.08
N GLU A 89 5.03 -29.27 12.82
CA GLU A 89 5.38 -30.30 11.83
C GLU A 89 6.65 -31.05 12.21
N GLY A 90 7.73 -30.32 12.54
CA GLY A 90 8.98 -30.93 12.97
C GLY A 90 8.84 -31.71 14.28
N GLY A 91 7.96 -31.28 15.19
CA GLY A 91 7.60 -32.02 16.40
C GLY A 91 6.96 -33.38 16.09
N ARG A 92 6.03 -33.42 15.14
CA ARG A 92 5.42 -34.67 14.64
C ARG A 92 6.46 -35.60 14.01
N GLN A 93 7.34 -35.06 13.18
CA GLN A 93 8.42 -35.80 12.54
C GLN A 93 9.36 -36.39 13.59
N ARG A 94 9.81 -35.60 14.56
CA ARG A 94 10.67 -36.08 15.67
C ARG A 94 10.01 -37.19 16.44
N GLN A 95 8.73 -37.06 16.77
CA GLN A 95 7.99 -38.10 17.48
C GLN A 95 7.88 -39.40 16.66
N ALA A 96 7.64 -39.32 15.37
CA ALA A 96 7.60 -40.48 14.49
C ALA A 96 8.95 -41.20 14.44
N LEU A 97 10.06 -40.48 14.25
CA LEU A 97 11.40 -41.05 14.22
C LEU A 97 11.79 -41.71 15.56
N ARG A 98 11.44 -41.09 16.69
CA ARG A 98 11.69 -41.70 18.01
C ARG A 98 10.90 -42.98 18.22
N ARG A 99 9.63 -42.99 17.82
CA ARG A 99 8.80 -44.23 17.90
C ARG A 99 9.38 -45.34 17.02
N ASP A 100 9.87 -45.04 15.81
CA ASP A 100 10.47 -46.01 14.90
C ASP A 100 11.80 -46.57 15.50
N ALA A 101 12.60 -45.74 16.15
CA ALA A 101 13.77 -46.14 16.92
C ALA A 101 13.41 -47.11 18.07
N GLU A 102 12.39 -46.79 18.84
CA GLU A 102 11.88 -47.61 19.96
C GLU A 102 11.34 -48.95 19.43
N ALA A 103 10.81 -49.00 18.23
CA ALA A 103 10.38 -50.23 17.55
C ALA A 103 11.55 -51.08 16.99
N GLY A 104 12.80 -50.63 17.15
CA GLY A 104 14.00 -51.33 16.74
C GLY A 104 14.35 -51.14 15.23
N LEU A 105 13.73 -50.13 14.58
CA LEU A 105 14.10 -49.77 13.20
C LEU A 105 15.42 -48.99 13.20
N LEU A 106 16.22 -49.21 12.15
CA LEU A 106 17.42 -48.40 11.94
C LEU A 106 16.99 -47.00 11.51
N ILE A 107 17.24 -46.03 12.35
CA ILE A 107 17.01 -44.59 12.04
C ILE A 107 18.34 -43.91 11.74
N ASP A 108 18.31 -42.91 10.92
CA ASP A 108 19.43 -42.02 10.67
C ASP A 108 19.54 -41.02 11.87
N HIS A 109 20.53 -41.32 12.73
CA HIS A 109 20.78 -40.51 13.92
C HIS A 109 21.25 -39.08 13.56
N GLU A 110 22.00 -38.89 12.48
CA GLU A 110 22.47 -37.59 12.03
C GLU A 110 21.29 -36.70 11.59
N SER A 111 20.35 -37.28 10.85
CA SER A 111 19.12 -36.56 10.45
C SER A 111 18.23 -36.23 11.65
N LEU A 112 18.16 -37.07 12.68
CA LEU A 112 17.40 -36.77 13.89
C LEU A 112 18.05 -35.62 14.69
N GLU A 113 19.36 -35.63 14.86
CA GLU A 113 20.10 -34.57 15.55
C GLU A 113 20.02 -33.25 14.80
N ALA A 114 20.13 -33.24 13.47
CA ALA A 114 19.94 -32.07 12.63
C ALA A 114 18.50 -31.50 12.77
N LEU A 115 17.49 -32.38 12.83
CA LEU A 115 16.09 -31.97 13.05
C LEU A 115 15.92 -31.31 14.44
N GLU A 116 16.49 -31.92 15.49
CA GLU A 116 16.42 -31.37 16.85
C GLU A 116 17.11 -30.01 16.97
N THR A 117 18.26 -29.86 16.35
CA THR A 117 18.99 -28.58 16.30
C THR A 117 18.16 -27.51 15.58
N ARG A 118 17.53 -27.85 14.43
CA ARG A 118 16.64 -26.93 13.70
C ARG A 118 15.43 -26.53 14.52
N LEU A 119 14.80 -27.48 15.22
CA LEU A 119 13.65 -27.20 16.07
C LEU A 119 14.01 -26.29 17.25
N HIS A 120 15.21 -26.49 17.82
CA HIS A 120 15.67 -25.63 18.92
C HIS A 120 15.88 -24.19 18.43
N ALA A 121 16.55 -24.01 17.31
CA ALA A 121 16.76 -22.68 16.71
C ALA A 121 15.42 -22.01 16.34
N ALA A 122 14.48 -22.75 15.77
CA ALA A 122 13.15 -22.23 15.43
C ALA A 122 12.34 -21.85 16.68
N GLU A 123 12.49 -22.58 17.80
CA GLU A 123 11.83 -22.25 19.08
C GLU A 123 12.43 -20.98 19.69
N GLU A 124 13.75 -20.80 19.65
CA GLU A 124 14.40 -19.56 20.11
C GLU A 124 13.94 -18.36 19.28
N GLU A 125 13.87 -18.51 17.95
CA GLU A 125 13.38 -17.47 17.04
C GLU A 125 11.90 -17.14 17.32
N ARG A 126 11.07 -18.16 17.55
CA ARG A 126 9.65 -17.99 17.90
C ARG A 126 9.49 -17.17 19.17
N VAL A 127 10.23 -17.52 20.23
CA VAL A 127 10.16 -16.82 21.53
C VAL A 127 10.59 -15.36 21.39
N ALA A 128 11.68 -15.09 20.66
CA ALA A 128 12.16 -13.74 20.44
C ALA A 128 11.15 -12.90 19.62
N LEU A 129 10.58 -13.50 18.57
CA LEU A 129 9.61 -12.83 17.71
C LEU A 129 8.28 -12.57 18.44
N GLU A 130 7.83 -13.52 19.26
CA GLU A 130 6.61 -13.37 20.07
C GLU A 130 6.75 -12.27 21.12
N ALA A 131 7.91 -12.16 21.76
CA ALA A 131 8.20 -11.08 22.71
C ALA A 131 8.17 -9.71 22.01
N MET A 132 8.83 -9.58 20.85
CA MET A 132 8.81 -8.36 20.05
C MET A 132 7.40 -7.99 19.58
N TRP A 133 6.62 -8.97 19.15
CA TRP A 133 5.24 -8.74 18.71
C TRP A 133 4.37 -8.23 19.85
N LEU A 134 4.44 -8.86 21.05
CA LEU A 134 3.70 -8.44 22.24
C LEU A 134 4.05 -7.01 22.66
N GLU A 135 5.33 -6.67 22.65
CA GLU A 135 5.79 -5.32 22.99
C GLU A 135 5.27 -4.28 22.00
N GLN A 136 5.39 -4.53 20.68
CA GLN A 136 4.84 -3.65 19.64
C GLN A 136 3.31 -3.53 19.74
N LYS A 137 2.61 -4.63 20.04
CA LYS A 137 1.15 -4.65 20.21
C LYS A 137 0.71 -3.79 21.39
N THR A 138 1.36 -3.94 22.55
CA THR A 138 1.05 -3.16 23.75
C THR A 138 1.23 -1.66 23.51
N LEU A 139 2.32 -1.25 22.85
CA LEU A 139 2.55 0.14 22.49
C LEU A 139 1.54 0.66 21.45
N ALA A 140 1.15 -0.17 20.49
CA ALA A 140 0.15 0.19 19.49
C ALA A 140 -1.25 0.39 20.12
N GLU A 141 -1.66 -0.49 21.01
CA GLU A 141 -2.90 -0.36 21.79
C GLU A 141 -2.87 0.90 22.64
N ARG A 142 -1.77 1.15 23.34
CA ARG A 142 -1.58 2.37 24.14
C ARG A 142 -1.67 3.65 23.31
N LEU A 143 -1.11 3.64 22.09
CA LEU A 143 -1.21 4.76 21.13
C LEU A 143 -2.66 5.05 20.75
N LEU A 144 -3.45 4.01 20.47
CA LEU A 144 -4.87 4.16 20.14
C LEU A 144 -5.68 4.70 21.33
N GLU A 145 -5.41 4.23 22.53
CA GLU A 145 -6.04 4.76 23.77
C GLU A 145 -5.71 6.25 23.97
N LEU A 146 -4.42 6.62 23.86
CA LEU A 146 -3.99 8.01 24.02
C LEU A 146 -4.62 8.93 22.97
N ARG A 147 -4.77 8.48 21.71
CA ARG A 147 -5.47 9.23 20.67
C ARG A 147 -6.95 9.46 21.01
N GLN A 148 -7.62 8.43 21.53
CA GLN A 148 -9.02 8.56 21.95
C GLN A 148 -9.18 9.52 23.14
N GLN A 149 -8.27 9.44 24.13
CA GLN A 149 -8.27 10.34 25.28
C GLN A 149 -8.00 11.78 24.84
N LEU A 150 -7.04 11.98 23.94
CA LEU A 150 -6.70 13.29 23.39
C LEU A 150 -7.87 13.90 22.58
N ALA A 151 -8.58 13.09 21.80
CA ALA A 151 -9.75 13.54 21.06
C ALA A 151 -10.85 14.02 22.01
N LYS A 152 -11.16 13.24 23.06
CA LYS A 152 -12.15 13.61 24.09
C LYS A 152 -11.74 14.88 24.86
N ALA A 153 -10.46 14.99 25.25
CA ALA A 153 -9.95 16.16 25.94
C ALA A 153 -10.04 17.43 25.06
N ARG A 154 -9.75 17.33 23.77
CA ARG A 154 -9.90 18.45 22.82
C ARG A 154 -11.36 18.85 22.60
N GLU A 155 -12.27 17.87 22.54
CA GLU A 155 -13.71 18.17 22.47
C GLU A 155 -14.19 18.86 23.74
N ALA A 156 -13.73 18.48 24.93
CA ALA A 156 -14.03 19.13 26.19
C ALA A 156 -13.52 20.57 26.21
N VAL A 157 -12.26 20.79 25.84
CA VAL A 157 -11.70 22.18 25.73
C VAL A 157 -12.49 23.04 24.74
N ALA A 158 -12.88 22.46 23.59
CA ALA A 158 -13.67 23.19 22.58
C ALA A 158 -15.11 23.49 23.03
N ALA A 159 -15.65 22.72 23.97
CA ALA A 159 -17.00 22.92 24.53
C ALA A 159 -17.05 23.94 25.67
N VAL A 160 -15.89 24.36 26.19
CA VAL A 160 -15.84 25.44 27.19
C VAL A 160 -16.27 26.75 26.51
N PRO A 161 -17.40 27.37 26.90
CA PRO A 161 -17.82 28.61 26.28
C PRO A 161 -16.77 29.71 26.57
N VAL A 162 -16.34 30.39 25.52
CA VAL A 162 -15.55 31.62 25.66
C VAL A 162 -16.50 32.68 26.25
N VAL A 163 -16.49 32.78 27.57
CA VAL A 163 -17.21 33.87 28.24
C VAL A 163 -16.35 35.11 28.05
N GLU A 164 -16.85 36.09 27.31
CA GLU A 164 -16.28 37.45 27.33
C GLU A 164 -16.28 37.92 28.78
N ILE A 165 -15.10 38.29 29.26
CA ILE A 165 -14.86 38.72 30.65
C ILE A 165 -15.69 39.99 30.92
N GLY A 166 -16.86 39.81 31.50
CA GLY A 166 -17.50 40.87 32.28
C GLY A 166 -16.81 40.92 33.65
N GLU A 167 -16.54 42.12 34.15
CA GLU A 167 -15.82 42.41 35.41
C GLU A 167 -16.57 41.95 36.68
N ASP A 168 -16.96 40.69 36.79
CA ASP A 168 -17.58 40.12 37.99
C ASP A 168 -16.74 38.96 38.52
N ASP A 169 -16.64 38.93 39.87
CA ASP A 169 -15.74 38.16 40.75
C ASP A 169 -15.78 36.59 40.62
N GLU A 170 -16.48 36.05 39.65
CA GLU A 170 -16.58 34.59 39.40
C GLU A 170 -15.67 34.05 38.30
N GLY A 171 -14.83 34.88 37.66
CA GLY A 171 -13.96 34.51 36.53
C GLY A 171 -12.87 33.50 36.86
N THR A 172 -12.49 33.35 38.12
CA THR A 172 -11.35 32.54 38.59
C THR A 172 -11.59 31.03 38.45
N VAL A 173 -12.82 30.54 38.50
CA VAL A 173 -13.14 29.10 38.46
C VAL A 173 -13.12 28.59 37.03
N ILE A 174 -13.59 29.36 36.08
CA ILE A 174 -13.63 28.94 34.65
C ILE A 174 -12.22 28.97 34.03
N GLU A 175 -11.40 29.96 34.44
CA GLU A 175 -9.99 30.05 33.98
C GLU A 175 -9.14 28.89 34.53
N ALA A 176 -9.38 28.45 35.79
CA ALA A 176 -8.70 27.33 36.41
C ALA A 176 -9.07 25.99 35.72
N VAL A 177 -10.32 25.78 35.35
CA VAL A 177 -10.78 24.56 34.64
C VAL A 177 -10.22 24.52 33.24
N ALA A 178 -10.20 25.63 32.51
CA ALA A 178 -9.61 25.71 31.18
C ALA A 178 -8.08 25.46 31.18
N LEU A 179 -7.38 25.94 32.21
CA LEU A 179 -5.95 25.75 32.40
C LEU A 179 -5.61 24.27 32.72
N ASP A 180 -6.39 23.59 33.53
CA ASP A 180 -6.21 22.21 33.91
C ASP A 180 -6.47 21.27 32.71
N GLU A 181 -7.52 21.52 31.92
CA GLU A 181 -7.82 20.78 30.68
C GLU A 181 -6.75 21.03 29.61
N THR A 182 -6.20 22.21 29.47
CA THR A 182 -5.12 22.51 28.52
C THR A 182 -3.83 21.80 28.91
N GLN A 183 -3.45 21.79 30.19
CA GLN A 183 -2.31 21.00 30.69
C GLN A 183 -2.51 19.50 30.47
N SER A 184 -3.72 18.98 30.61
CA SER A 184 -4.06 17.60 30.29
C SER A 184 -3.85 17.28 28.83
N VAL A 185 -4.23 18.16 27.90
CA VAL A 185 -4.01 17.99 26.44
C VAL A 185 -2.52 17.98 26.10
N GLU A 186 -1.73 18.87 26.73
CA GLU A 186 -0.28 18.90 26.51
C GLU A 186 0.41 17.63 27.02
N ALA A 187 0.05 17.17 28.21
CA ALA A 187 0.57 15.93 28.79
C ALA A 187 0.21 14.69 27.93
N LEU A 188 -1.03 14.60 27.45
CA LEU A 188 -1.46 13.52 26.54
C LEU A 188 -0.73 13.58 25.20
N THR A 189 -0.48 14.78 24.67
CA THR A 189 0.27 14.95 23.42
C THR A 189 1.74 14.54 23.58
N ALA A 190 2.37 14.86 24.70
CA ALA A 190 3.73 14.41 25.02
C ALA A 190 3.80 12.88 25.15
N ALA A 191 2.90 12.29 25.93
CA ALA A 191 2.83 10.83 26.11
C ALA A 191 2.58 10.09 24.78
N LEU A 192 1.76 10.66 23.89
CA LEU A 192 1.51 10.12 22.55
C LEU A 192 2.77 10.14 21.70
N ASN A 193 3.51 11.25 21.70
CA ASN A 193 4.77 11.37 20.95
C ASN A 193 5.84 10.41 21.48
N ASP A 194 6.00 10.27 22.79
CA ASP A 194 6.96 9.36 23.41
C ASP A 194 6.63 7.90 23.05
N THR A 195 5.36 7.52 23.14
CA THR A 195 4.90 6.17 22.77
C THR A 195 5.11 5.90 21.28
N HIS A 196 4.87 6.90 20.43
CA HIS A 196 5.11 6.79 18.99
C HIS A 196 6.60 6.60 18.66
N VAL A 197 7.49 7.37 19.31
CA VAL A 197 8.95 7.23 19.15
C VAL A 197 9.42 5.86 19.63
N ALA A 198 8.93 5.39 20.77
CA ALA A 198 9.26 4.06 21.29
C ALA A 198 8.84 2.94 20.32
N LEU A 199 7.60 3.01 19.81
CA LEU A 199 7.11 2.02 18.84
C LEU A 199 7.91 2.08 17.53
N ALA A 200 8.20 3.28 17.02
CA ALA A 200 9.01 3.46 15.81
C ALA A 200 10.42 2.86 15.97
N ALA A 201 11.05 3.01 17.13
CA ALA A 201 12.35 2.41 17.43
C ALA A 201 12.33 0.88 17.38
N LEU A 202 11.28 0.24 17.92
CA LEU A 202 11.09 -1.21 17.85
C LEU A 202 10.82 -1.69 16.41
N GLN A 203 10.10 -0.91 15.62
CA GLN A 203 9.76 -1.24 14.23
C GLN A 203 10.89 -1.05 13.22
N VAL A 204 12.05 -0.53 13.63
CA VAL A 204 13.24 -0.41 12.77
C VAL A 204 13.76 -1.77 12.31
N LYS A 205 13.73 -2.77 13.20
CA LYS A 205 14.18 -4.14 12.87
C LYS A 205 13.15 -4.88 12.03
N GLU A 206 11.95 -4.99 12.53
CA GLU A 206 10.84 -5.66 11.87
C GLU A 206 9.51 -5.05 12.34
N ARG A 207 8.65 -4.74 11.39
CA ARG A 207 7.32 -4.21 11.67
C ARG A 207 6.33 -5.37 11.75
N LEU A 208 5.98 -5.76 12.96
CA LEU A 208 5.07 -6.87 13.24
C LEU A 208 3.62 -6.42 13.41
N VAL A 209 3.40 -5.16 13.81
CA VAL A 209 2.07 -4.61 14.08
C VAL A 209 1.84 -3.34 13.27
N SER A 210 0.71 -3.28 12.57
CA SER A 210 0.19 -2.06 11.96
C SER A 210 -0.96 -1.55 12.81
N PHE A 211 -0.89 -0.29 13.26
CA PHE A 211 -1.84 0.33 14.19
C PHE A 211 -2.63 1.49 13.57
N GLU A 212 -2.23 1.92 12.38
CA GLU A 212 -2.87 3.00 11.63
C GLU A 212 -2.78 2.73 10.13
N VAL A 213 -3.73 3.29 9.39
CA VAL A 213 -3.66 3.27 7.92
C VAL A 213 -2.75 4.39 7.47
N CYS A 214 -1.66 4.02 6.82
CA CYS A 214 -0.65 4.93 6.28
C CYS A 214 -0.43 4.66 4.78
N PRO A 215 0.22 5.57 4.03
CA PRO A 215 0.47 5.41 2.58
C PRO A 215 1.18 4.10 2.22
N ARG A 216 2.08 3.63 3.08
CA ARG A 216 2.76 2.36 2.89
C ARG A 216 1.79 1.18 2.88
N LEU A 217 0.85 1.13 3.83
CA LEU A 217 -0.13 0.04 3.91
C LEU A 217 -1.08 0.07 2.71
N VAL A 218 -1.47 1.25 2.25
CA VAL A 218 -2.23 1.44 1.01
C VAL A 218 -1.44 0.88 -0.19
N ALA A 219 -0.16 1.19 -0.29
CA ALA A 219 0.70 0.64 -1.33
C ALA A 219 0.85 -0.88 -1.23
N GLU A 220 0.93 -1.45 -0.02
CA GLU A 220 0.95 -2.91 0.20
C GLU A 220 -0.34 -3.59 -0.28
N VAL A 221 -1.51 -2.97 -0.08
CA VAL A 221 -2.79 -3.47 -0.60
C VAL A 221 -2.77 -3.49 -2.13
N ILE A 222 -2.40 -2.38 -2.75
CA ILE A 222 -2.34 -2.26 -4.21
C ILE A 222 -1.28 -3.20 -4.79
N SER A 223 -0.12 -3.33 -4.15
CA SER A 223 0.92 -4.30 -4.53
C SER A 223 0.39 -5.73 -4.54
N ALA A 224 -0.38 -6.11 -3.52
CA ALA A 224 -0.98 -7.44 -3.43
C ALA A 224 -2.02 -7.70 -4.54
N TRP A 225 -2.80 -6.69 -4.95
CA TRP A 225 -3.82 -6.82 -5.97
C TRP A 225 -3.26 -6.80 -7.39
N THR A 226 -2.29 -5.92 -7.63
CA THR A 226 -1.72 -5.70 -8.98
C THR A 226 -0.46 -6.52 -9.22
N GLY A 227 0.21 -6.97 -8.14
CA GLY A 227 1.53 -7.57 -8.20
C GLY A 227 2.66 -6.57 -8.51
N VAL A 228 2.40 -5.25 -8.52
CA VAL A 228 3.43 -4.22 -8.66
C VAL A 228 4.33 -4.23 -7.41
N PRO A 229 5.67 -4.28 -7.54
CA PRO A 229 6.55 -4.28 -6.38
C PRO A 229 6.36 -3.06 -5.48
N LEU A 230 6.27 -3.28 -4.16
CA LEU A 230 6.07 -2.22 -3.17
C LEU A 230 7.11 -1.09 -3.27
N ALA A 231 8.38 -1.43 -3.55
CA ALA A 231 9.44 -0.45 -3.73
C ALA A 231 9.17 0.55 -4.87
N GLN A 232 8.38 0.17 -5.84
CA GLN A 232 7.97 1.04 -6.94
C GLN A 232 6.78 1.94 -6.57
N LEU A 233 5.85 1.42 -5.77
CA LEU A 233 4.70 2.18 -5.28
C LEU A 233 5.11 3.21 -4.21
N ALA A 234 6.07 2.85 -3.35
CA ALA A 234 6.54 3.67 -2.25
C ALA A 234 7.50 4.80 -2.66
N ARG A 235 8.10 4.74 -3.85
CA ARG A 235 8.97 5.83 -4.34
C ARG A 235 8.12 7.04 -4.68
N GLU A 236 8.43 8.17 -4.09
CA GLU A 236 7.84 9.45 -4.46
C GLU A 236 7.99 9.71 -5.97
N HIS A 237 6.93 10.16 -6.60
CA HIS A 237 6.88 10.43 -8.03
C HIS A 237 8.04 11.35 -8.49
N ASN A 238 8.33 12.36 -7.70
CA ASN A 238 9.42 13.32 -7.97
C ASN A 238 10.81 12.67 -7.93
N ALA A 239 11.06 11.72 -7.04
CA ALA A 239 12.33 11.00 -6.96
C ALA A 239 12.54 10.08 -8.17
N LYS A 240 11.49 9.40 -8.65
CA LYS A 240 11.53 8.59 -9.87
C LYS A 240 11.85 9.42 -11.10
N VAL A 241 11.23 10.59 -11.24
CA VAL A 241 11.46 11.48 -12.38
C VAL A 241 12.87 12.06 -12.36
N ALA A 242 13.40 12.38 -11.19
CA ALA A 242 14.77 12.90 -11.05
C ALA A 242 15.84 11.87 -11.46
N SER A 243 15.65 10.58 -11.16
CA SER A 243 16.59 9.50 -11.49
C SER A 243 16.34 8.85 -12.86
N PHE A 244 15.17 9.12 -13.51
CA PHE A 244 14.68 8.39 -14.67
C PHE A 244 15.70 8.25 -15.80
N ALA A 245 16.31 9.36 -16.23
CA ALA A 245 17.30 9.36 -17.32
C ALA A 245 18.55 8.54 -16.94
N LYS A 246 18.97 8.57 -15.66
CA LYS A 246 20.11 7.80 -15.16
C LYS A 246 19.81 6.31 -15.18
N ASP A 247 18.65 5.92 -14.68
CA ASP A 247 18.23 4.53 -14.58
C ASP A 247 18.01 3.92 -15.97
N LEU A 248 17.43 4.70 -16.90
CA LEU A 248 17.25 4.28 -18.29
C LEU A 248 18.58 4.06 -19.01
N ARG A 249 19.63 4.90 -18.78
CA ARG A 249 20.96 4.73 -19.34
C ARG A 249 21.69 3.46 -18.88
N ILE A 250 21.33 2.90 -17.76
CA ILE A 250 21.91 1.63 -17.29
C ILE A 250 21.56 0.49 -18.25
N ARG A 251 20.32 0.48 -18.75
CA ARG A 251 19.82 -0.55 -19.69
C ARG A 251 20.03 -0.18 -21.16
N ILE A 252 19.83 1.08 -21.51
CA ILE A 252 19.91 1.58 -22.90
C ILE A 252 21.20 2.35 -23.09
N ARG A 253 22.16 1.76 -23.79
CA ARG A 253 23.45 2.37 -24.08
C ARG A 253 23.53 2.89 -25.50
N GLY A 254 24.12 4.05 -25.70
CA GLY A 254 24.37 4.63 -27.02
C GLY A 254 23.14 5.28 -27.70
N GLN A 255 22.02 5.47 -26.98
CA GLN A 255 20.78 6.07 -27.49
C GLN A 255 20.42 7.35 -26.71
N GLU A 256 21.38 8.25 -26.52
CA GLU A 256 21.23 9.45 -25.69
C GLU A 256 20.06 10.35 -26.12
N GLN A 257 19.83 10.50 -27.43
CA GLN A 257 18.72 11.32 -27.93
C GLN A 257 17.36 10.72 -27.53
N ALA A 258 17.21 9.39 -27.62
CA ALA A 258 15.99 8.70 -27.20
C ALA A 258 15.77 8.84 -25.69
N VAL A 259 16.82 8.64 -24.88
CA VAL A 259 16.76 8.81 -23.43
C VAL A 259 16.35 10.24 -23.07
N HIS A 260 16.92 11.26 -23.69
CA HIS A 260 16.55 12.66 -23.45
C HIS A 260 15.13 12.99 -23.86
N ALA A 261 14.63 12.44 -24.97
CA ALA A 261 13.25 12.65 -25.41
C ALA A 261 12.25 12.05 -24.43
N LEU A 262 12.51 10.82 -23.96
CA LEU A 262 11.70 10.14 -22.94
C LEU A 262 11.74 10.88 -21.59
N ASP A 263 12.92 11.27 -21.11
CA ASP A 263 13.08 12.02 -19.85
C ASP A 263 12.32 13.35 -19.89
N ARG A 264 12.37 14.09 -21.00
CA ARG A 264 11.64 15.34 -21.17
C ARG A 264 10.13 15.14 -21.07
N SER A 265 9.59 14.10 -21.71
CA SER A 265 8.17 13.78 -21.64
C SER A 265 7.74 13.39 -20.21
N MET A 266 8.55 12.59 -19.53
CA MET A 266 8.29 12.19 -18.15
C MET A 266 8.29 13.39 -17.19
N ARG A 267 9.24 14.32 -17.36
CA ARG A 267 9.28 15.56 -16.56
C ARG A 267 8.10 16.48 -16.84
N ALA A 268 7.65 16.58 -18.08
CA ALA A 268 6.48 17.36 -18.45
C ALA A 268 5.20 16.83 -17.82
N THR A 269 5.04 15.49 -17.80
CA THR A 269 3.92 14.84 -17.13
C THR A 269 3.96 15.04 -15.63
N ALA A 270 5.13 14.88 -15.01
CA ALA A 270 5.31 15.09 -13.56
C ALA A 270 5.05 16.55 -13.14
N ALA A 271 5.33 17.50 -14.03
CA ALA A 271 5.03 18.90 -13.81
C ALA A 271 3.55 19.28 -14.06
N GLY A 272 2.69 18.30 -14.39
CA GLY A 272 1.27 18.53 -14.66
C GLY A 272 0.99 19.30 -15.95
N LEU A 273 1.95 19.34 -16.89
CA LEU A 273 1.79 20.06 -18.14
C LEU A 273 0.94 19.30 -19.18
N ASN A 274 0.69 18.02 -18.97
CA ASN A 274 -0.18 17.22 -19.81
C ASN A 274 -1.64 17.34 -19.37
N LYS A 275 -2.57 17.14 -20.32
CA LYS A 275 -4.00 17.04 -19.97
C LYS A 275 -4.23 15.82 -19.09
N PRO A 276 -5.15 15.86 -18.10
CA PRO A 276 -5.42 14.75 -17.18
C PRO A 276 -5.75 13.43 -17.89
N ASP A 277 -6.48 13.49 -19.01
CA ASP A 277 -6.95 12.33 -19.78
C ASP A 277 -5.99 11.92 -20.90
N ALA A 278 -4.84 12.58 -21.03
CA ALA A 278 -3.86 12.26 -22.07
C ALA A 278 -2.85 11.21 -21.58
N PRO A 279 -2.40 10.30 -22.44
CA PRO A 279 -1.33 9.38 -22.09
C PRO A 279 -0.05 10.14 -21.72
N VAL A 280 0.79 9.53 -20.88
CA VAL A 280 2.09 10.09 -20.46
C VAL A 280 2.95 10.52 -21.65
N GLY A 281 2.82 9.81 -22.78
CA GLY A 281 3.46 10.16 -24.03
C GLY A 281 3.14 9.14 -25.11
N VAL A 282 3.20 9.58 -26.36
CA VAL A 282 3.13 8.72 -27.55
C VAL A 282 4.46 8.79 -28.25
N PHE A 283 5.16 7.66 -28.34
CA PHE A 283 6.52 7.59 -28.87
C PHE A 283 6.58 6.69 -30.11
N LEU A 284 7.17 7.18 -31.18
CA LEU A 284 7.50 6.40 -32.35
C LEU A 284 9.01 6.11 -32.35
N LEU A 285 9.38 4.86 -32.11
CA LEU A 285 10.77 4.41 -32.13
C LEU A 285 11.13 3.93 -33.54
N VAL A 286 11.95 4.69 -34.27
CA VAL A 286 12.37 4.41 -35.64
C VAL A 286 13.86 4.06 -35.67
N GLY A 287 14.23 3.03 -36.44
CA GLY A 287 15.63 2.64 -36.61
C GLY A 287 15.76 1.22 -37.19
N PRO A 288 16.95 0.79 -37.61
CA PRO A 288 17.21 -0.54 -38.12
C PRO A 288 16.98 -1.63 -37.06
N SER A 289 16.98 -2.88 -37.46
CA SER A 289 16.85 -4.00 -36.51
C SER A 289 18.04 -4.05 -35.55
N GLY A 290 17.83 -4.44 -34.29
CA GLY A 290 18.91 -4.63 -33.31
C GLY A 290 19.36 -3.37 -32.56
N VAL A 291 18.83 -2.18 -32.86
CA VAL A 291 19.26 -0.91 -32.19
C VAL A 291 18.62 -0.67 -30.81
N GLY A 292 17.82 -1.59 -30.30
CA GLY A 292 17.26 -1.51 -28.94
C GLY A 292 15.85 -0.92 -28.84
N LYS A 293 15.07 -0.83 -29.94
CA LYS A 293 13.69 -0.27 -29.90
C LYS A 293 12.78 -0.98 -28.90
N THR A 294 12.70 -2.29 -28.98
CA THR A 294 11.89 -3.11 -28.06
C THR A 294 12.43 -3.05 -26.64
N GLU A 295 13.77 -3.11 -26.49
CA GLU A 295 14.39 -3.00 -25.15
C GLU A 295 14.11 -1.62 -24.51
N THR A 296 14.02 -0.57 -25.29
CA THR A 296 13.62 0.76 -24.79
C THR A 296 12.20 0.74 -24.24
N ALA A 297 11.25 0.08 -24.91
CA ALA A 297 9.88 -0.05 -24.43
C ALA A 297 9.80 -0.90 -23.15
N LEU A 298 10.52 -2.04 -23.12
CA LEU A 298 10.61 -2.90 -21.95
C LEU A 298 11.24 -2.19 -20.73
N ALA A 299 12.35 -1.47 -20.97
CA ALA A 299 13.01 -0.69 -19.92
C ALA A 299 12.12 0.44 -19.38
N LEU A 300 11.33 1.07 -20.25
CA LEU A 300 10.36 2.10 -19.86
C LEU A 300 9.26 1.52 -18.97
N ALA A 301 8.68 0.38 -19.35
CA ALA A 301 7.67 -0.29 -18.54
C ALA A 301 8.21 -0.77 -17.18
N ASP A 302 9.41 -1.31 -17.16
CA ASP A 302 10.05 -1.75 -15.92
C ASP A 302 10.29 -0.57 -14.96
N LEU A 303 10.78 0.57 -15.46
CA LEU A 303 11.02 1.76 -14.65
C LEU A 303 9.74 2.43 -14.15
N LEU A 304 8.66 2.40 -14.93
CA LEU A 304 7.39 3.06 -14.58
C LEU A 304 6.49 2.15 -13.74
N TYR A 305 6.39 0.88 -14.11
CA TYR A 305 5.39 -0.06 -13.60
C TYR A 305 5.99 -1.29 -12.90
N GLY A 306 7.30 -1.54 -13.05
CA GLY A 306 7.99 -2.61 -12.32
C GLY A 306 8.01 -3.96 -13.00
N GLY A 307 7.87 -4.00 -14.29
CA GLY A 307 8.05 -5.21 -15.08
C GLY A 307 7.43 -5.16 -16.47
N ASP A 308 7.87 -6.07 -17.30
CA ASP A 308 7.40 -6.28 -18.67
C ASP A 308 5.97 -6.83 -18.76
N ARG A 309 5.47 -7.44 -17.68
CA ARG A 309 4.07 -7.91 -17.55
C ARG A 309 3.01 -6.81 -17.67
N PHE A 310 3.42 -5.54 -17.53
CA PHE A 310 2.54 -4.38 -17.69
C PHE A 310 2.58 -3.80 -19.11
N ILE A 311 3.17 -4.53 -20.07
CA ILE A 311 3.17 -4.16 -21.48
C ILE A 311 2.18 -5.05 -22.22
N THR A 312 1.23 -4.42 -22.88
CA THR A 312 0.43 -5.09 -23.90
C THR A 312 1.12 -4.97 -25.25
N THR A 313 1.65 -6.08 -25.76
CA THR A 313 2.33 -6.12 -27.04
C THR A 313 1.37 -6.53 -28.14
N ILE A 314 1.20 -5.67 -29.15
CA ILE A 314 0.35 -5.91 -30.29
C ILE A 314 1.25 -5.96 -31.55
N ASN A 315 1.32 -7.12 -32.17
CA ASN A 315 2.08 -7.30 -33.40
C ASN A 315 1.20 -6.98 -34.63
N MET A 316 1.37 -5.81 -35.21
CA MET A 316 0.55 -5.35 -36.33
C MET A 316 0.64 -6.24 -37.58
N SER A 317 1.66 -7.10 -37.71
CA SER A 317 1.73 -8.06 -38.82
C SER A 317 0.65 -9.14 -38.76
N GLU A 318 0.05 -9.37 -37.58
CA GLU A 318 -1.07 -10.31 -37.38
C GLU A 318 -2.44 -9.70 -37.79
N PHE A 319 -2.48 -8.38 -38.00
CA PHE A 319 -3.71 -7.63 -38.28
C PHE A 319 -3.76 -7.09 -39.73
N GLN A 320 -3.14 -7.80 -40.68
CA GLN A 320 -3.12 -7.38 -42.08
C GLN A 320 -4.47 -7.54 -42.78
N GLU A 321 -5.35 -8.39 -42.29
CA GLU A 321 -6.66 -8.66 -42.87
C GLU A 321 -7.78 -7.91 -42.12
N LYS A 322 -8.77 -7.40 -42.85
CA LYS A 322 -9.86 -6.58 -42.26
C LYS A 322 -10.65 -7.29 -41.13
N HIS A 323 -10.80 -8.60 -41.22
CA HIS A 323 -11.54 -9.36 -40.19
C HIS A 323 -10.75 -9.56 -38.88
N THR A 324 -9.44 -9.34 -38.88
CA THR A 324 -8.63 -9.44 -37.66
C THR A 324 -8.72 -8.20 -36.80
N VAL A 325 -9.19 -7.05 -37.33
CA VAL A 325 -9.37 -5.80 -36.58
C VAL A 325 -10.39 -5.95 -35.44
N SER A 326 -11.41 -6.80 -35.61
CA SER A 326 -12.37 -7.11 -34.55
C SER A 326 -11.72 -7.79 -33.33
N ARG A 327 -10.62 -8.50 -33.49
CA ARG A 327 -9.86 -9.08 -32.37
C ARG A 327 -9.13 -8.00 -31.54
N LEU A 328 -8.86 -6.85 -32.17
CA LEU A 328 -8.21 -5.73 -31.51
C LEU A 328 -9.17 -4.90 -30.66
N ILE A 329 -10.37 -4.60 -31.22
CA ILE A 329 -11.33 -3.62 -30.67
C ILE A 329 -12.52 -4.34 -30.02
N GLY A 330 -12.74 -5.63 -30.31
CA GLY A 330 -13.95 -6.38 -29.99
C GLY A 330 -14.89 -6.48 -31.17
N ALA A 331 -15.82 -7.43 -31.12
CA ALA A 331 -16.79 -7.68 -32.19
C ALA A 331 -17.88 -6.58 -32.22
N PRO A 332 -18.20 -6.01 -33.41
CA PRO A 332 -19.27 -5.05 -33.53
C PRO A 332 -20.65 -5.67 -33.26
N PRO A 333 -21.67 -4.85 -32.92
CA PRO A 333 -23.03 -5.34 -32.67
C PRO A 333 -23.55 -6.22 -33.80
N GLY A 334 -24.06 -7.42 -33.44
CA GLY A 334 -24.61 -8.39 -34.40
C GLY A 334 -23.66 -9.48 -34.88
N TYR A 335 -22.43 -9.51 -34.44
CA TYR A 335 -21.47 -10.58 -34.69
C TYR A 335 -21.27 -11.49 -33.48
N VAL A 336 -20.87 -12.75 -33.69
CA VAL A 336 -20.53 -13.70 -32.63
C VAL A 336 -19.36 -13.15 -31.83
N GLY A 337 -19.48 -13.09 -30.49
CA GLY A 337 -18.49 -12.47 -29.58
C GLY A 337 -18.78 -11.00 -29.28
N TYR A 338 -19.95 -10.45 -29.65
CA TYR A 338 -20.37 -9.13 -29.19
C TYR A 338 -20.50 -9.10 -27.66
N GLY A 339 -19.79 -8.17 -27.04
CA GLY A 339 -19.69 -8.05 -25.57
C GLY A 339 -18.44 -8.70 -24.96
N GLU A 340 -17.67 -9.47 -25.74
CA GLU A 340 -16.30 -9.84 -25.40
C GLU A 340 -15.38 -8.70 -25.83
N GLY A 341 -14.56 -8.16 -24.92
CA GLY A 341 -13.61 -7.11 -25.22
C GLY A 341 -12.54 -7.56 -26.20
N GLY A 342 -11.90 -6.63 -26.91
CA GLY A 342 -10.74 -6.91 -27.75
C GLY A 342 -9.43 -6.86 -26.96
N MET A 343 -8.32 -7.31 -27.58
CA MET A 343 -6.99 -7.29 -26.96
C MET A 343 -6.57 -5.90 -26.42
N LEU A 344 -7.16 -4.83 -26.94
CA LEU A 344 -6.90 -3.44 -26.55
C LEU A 344 -7.85 -2.94 -25.46
N THR A 345 -9.01 -3.58 -25.30
CA THR A 345 -10.06 -3.19 -24.36
C THR A 345 -10.07 -4.03 -23.09
N GLU A 346 -9.41 -5.20 -23.11
CA GLU A 346 -9.25 -6.10 -21.95
C GLU A 346 -7.86 -6.01 -21.30
N ALA A 347 -6.89 -5.37 -21.95
CA ALA A 347 -5.55 -5.14 -21.43
C ALA A 347 -5.50 -3.85 -20.60
#